data_4a83c2a55750471d63ee88d3d62d0a72
#
_entry.id   4a83c2a55750471d63ee88d3d62d0a72
#
_cell.length_a   1.000
_cell.length_b   1.000
_cell.length_c   1.000
_cell.angle_alpha   90.00
_cell.angle_beta   90.00
_cell.angle_gamma   90.00
#
_symmetry.space_group_name_H-M   'P 1'
#
loop_
_entity.id
_entity.type
_entity.pdbx_description
1 polymer ?
#
loop_
_entity_poly.entity_id
_entity_poly.type
_entity_poly.pdbx_seq_one_letter_code
_entity_poly.pdbx_strand_id
1 'polypeptide(L)'
;RQMCIRDSYQPEGIWVGDIMPYGKEGQFYVYHQRDTRNPGPFGEPFGWALATTKDFVDYKDYGESLKRGTDEEADQFIYAGSVFETEAGFHAFYTGYNREFLKAGKTSQTLLHATSKDGITWEKSKEALEIPPQEGYDKRNWRDPFVLWDEEREEYLLILGARKGEDKRKQTGRLVHFTSKDLKKWEFKGDFWAPGIYTMFEMPEIFKMGDWWYLVFSEYSDGNKIHYRRSKNLYGPWEAPFDDAFDGKAYYAGRTAFDGERRVLFGWVPTRIDNDDKNAYLWGGTFVPHEVFQKEDGTLGVKPVDQMMDCLLYTSPSPRDPKTS
;
A
#
# COMPACT_ATOMS: atom_id res chain seq x y z
N ARG A 1 -1.17 10.58 -32.47
CA ARG A 1 -2.27 10.67 -31.49
C ARG A 1 -2.29 9.33 -30.75
N GLN A 2 -1.76 9.31 -29.55
CA GLN A 2 -1.88 8.19 -28.64
C GLN A 2 -3.34 8.23 -28.13
N MET A 3 -4.10 7.21 -28.42
CA MET A 3 -5.44 7.08 -27.85
C MET A 3 -5.30 6.69 -26.40
N CYS A 4 -5.96 7.41 -25.50
CA CYS A 4 -6.17 6.93 -24.12
C CYS A 4 -7.05 5.69 -24.17
N ILE A 5 -6.41 4.53 -24.29
CA ILE A 5 -7.11 3.24 -24.39
C ILE A 5 -7.33 2.62 -23.00
N ARG A 6 -6.73 3.20 -21.95
CA ARG A 6 -6.81 2.65 -20.59
C ARG A 6 -7.04 3.77 -19.57
N ASP A 7 -8.16 3.72 -18.91
CA ASP A 7 -8.54 4.59 -17.80
C ASP A 7 -7.74 4.28 -16.52
N SER A 8 -6.81 3.30 -16.57
CA SER A 8 -6.11 2.76 -15.44
C SER A 8 -4.88 1.96 -15.89
N TYR A 9 -3.83 1.96 -15.07
CA TYR A 9 -2.62 1.17 -15.31
C TYR A 9 -2.87 -0.30 -14.97
N GLN A 10 -2.75 -1.16 -15.98
CA GLN A 10 -2.76 -2.61 -15.81
C GLN A 10 -1.93 -3.25 -16.93
N PRO A 11 -0.74 -3.79 -16.65
CA PRO A 11 0.03 -4.55 -17.65
C PRO A 11 -0.75 -5.76 -18.14
N GLU A 12 -0.54 -6.15 -19.39
CA GLU A 12 -1.23 -7.29 -20.00
C GLU A 12 -0.94 -8.60 -19.23
N GLY A 13 -1.99 -9.35 -18.91
CA GLY A 13 -1.90 -10.60 -18.17
C GLY A 13 -1.54 -10.47 -16.69
N ILE A 14 -1.52 -9.24 -16.17
CA ILE A 14 -1.14 -8.94 -14.78
C ILE A 14 -2.30 -8.28 -14.05
N TRP A 15 -2.55 -8.71 -12.83
CA TRP A 15 -3.37 -8.00 -11.85
C TRP A 15 -2.45 -7.27 -10.87
N VAL A 16 -2.69 -5.97 -10.74
CA VAL A 16 -1.92 -5.12 -9.83
C VAL A 16 -2.40 -5.41 -8.41
N GLY A 17 -1.47 -5.77 -7.55
CA GLY A 17 -1.72 -5.93 -6.12
C GLY A 17 -1.42 -4.65 -5.35
N ASP A 18 -1.07 -4.81 -4.08
CA ASP A 18 -0.81 -3.69 -3.19
C ASP A 18 0.27 -2.76 -3.75
N ILE A 19 0.06 -1.46 -3.56
CA ILE A 19 0.90 -0.43 -4.15
C ILE A 19 1.62 0.32 -3.03
N MET A 20 2.94 0.46 -3.19
CA MET A 20 3.83 1.19 -2.29
C MET A 20 4.32 2.44 -3.00
N PRO A 21 3.52 3.51 -3.06
CA PRO A 21 3.85 4.68 -3.85
C PRO A 21 4.91 5.53 -3.16
N TYR A 22 5.73 6.21 -3.98
CA TYR A 22 6.62 7.27 -3.55
C TYR A 22 6.50 8.44 -4.52
N GLY A 23 6.45 9.67 -4.04
CA GLY A 23 6.31 10.88 -4.84
C GLY A 23 7.49 11.84 -4.63
N LYS A 24 8.00 12.43 -5.72
CA LYS A 24 9.07 13.42 -5.67
C LYS A 24 9.08 14.26 -6.96
N GLU A 25 9.16 15.58 -6.81
CA GLU A 25 9.38 16.53 -7.92
C GLU A 25 8.40 16.34 -9.09
N GLY A 26 7.12 16.19 -8.77
CA GLY A 26 6.05 16.00 -9.76
C GLY A 26 6.00 14.61 -10.37
N GLN A 27 6.79 13.67 -9.89
CA GLN A 27 6.81 12.29 -10.37
C GLN A 27 6.39 11.32 -9.28
N PHE A 28 5.62 10.29 -9.67
CA PHE A 28 5.28 9.16 -8.83
C PHE A 28 6.03 7.91 -9.25
N TYR A 29 6.57 7.20 -8.26
CA TYR A 29 7.12 5.86 -8.36
C TYR A 29 6.03 4.91 -7.83
N VAL A 30 5.52 4.07 -8.70
CA VAL A 30 4.42 3.15 -8.43
C VAL A 30 5.01 1.75 -8.27
N TYR A 31 5.56 1.46 -7.07
CA TYR A 31 5.96 0.10 -6.76
C TYR A 31 4.70 -0.70 -6.47
N HIS A 32 4.61 -1.90 -7.04
CA HIS A 32 3.42 -2.72 -6.86
C HIS A 32 3.72 -4.21 -6.99
N GLN A 33 2.87 -5.00 -6.40
CA GLN A 33 2.88 -6.44 -6.59
C GLN A 33 2.23 -6.79 -7.92
N ARG A 34 2.68 -7.90 -8.54
CA ARG A 34 2.14 -8.44 -9.79
C ARG A 34 1.65 -9.85 -9.55
N ASP A 35 0.39 -10.11 -9.86
CA ASP A 35 -0.18 -11.45 -9.82
C ASP A 35 -0.56 -11.89 -11.23
N THR A 36 0.00 -12.99 -11.70
CA THR A 36 -0.37 -13.63 -12.97
C THR A 36 -1.65 -14.46 -12.84
N ARG A 37 -2.08 -14.72 -11.59
CA ARG A 37 -3.16 -15.67 -11.26
C ARG A 37 -2.97 -17.05 -11.83
N ASN A 38 -1.74 -17.49 -11.98
CA ASN A 38 -1.40 -18.82 -12.48
C ASN A 38 -0.76 -19.68 -11.36
N PRO A 39 -1.39 -20.78 -10.91
CA PRO A 39 -2.71 -21.31 -11.36
C PRO A 39 -3.92 -20.62 -10.72
N GLY A 40 -3.75 -19.58 -9.95
CA GLY A 40 -4.77 -18.77 -9.28
C GLY A 40 -4.13 -17.62 -8.53
N PRO A 41 -4.88 -16.81 -7.76
CA PRO A 41 -4.32 -15.73 -6.96
C PRO A 41 -3.17 -16.23 -6.08
N PHE A 42 -2.06 -15.46 -6.06
CA PHE A 42 -0.80 -15.86 -5.39
C PHE A 42 -0.19 -17.17 -5.91
N GLY A 43 -0.46 -17.56 -7.14
CA GLY A 43 0.04 -18.81 -7.72
C GLY A 43 1.56 -18.81 -7.85
N GLU A 44 2.10 -17.81 -8.50
CA GLU A 44 3.53 -17.61 -8.69
C GLU A 44 4.11 -16.61 -7.71
N PRO A 45 5.28 -16.89 -7.12
CA PRO A 45 6.01 -15.94 -6.29
C PRO A 45 6.38 -14.66 -7.05
N PHE A 46 6.32 -13.51 -6.38
CA PHE A 46 6.61 -12.21 -6.97
C PHE A 46 7.41 -11.29 -6.03
N GLY A 47 8.17 -10.38 -6.64
CA GLY A 47 8.74 -9.20 -5.99
C GLY A 47 7.91 -7.95 -6.26
N TRP A 48 8.50 -6.77 -6.09
CA TRP A 48 7.88 -5.52 -6.50
C TRP A 48 8.28 -5.16 -7.92
N ALA A 49 7.31 -4.88 -8.75
CA ALA A 49 7.50 -4.19 -10.01
C ALA A 49 7.46 -2.67 -9.78
N LEU A 50 7.98 -1.92 -10.73
CA LEU A 50 7.98 -0.46 -10.73
C LEU A 50 7.46 0.08 -12.04
N ALA A 51 6.53 1.01 -11.96
CA ALA A 51 6.23 1.97 -13.02
C ALA A 51 6.40 3.39 -12.50
N THR A 52 6.72 4.35 -13.37
CA THR A 52 6.73 5.77 -13.03
C THR A 52 5.77 6.54 -13.91
N THR A 53 5.15 7.57 -13.36
CA THR A 53 4.23 8.46 -14.06
C THR A 53 4.27 9.87 -13.48
N LYS A 54 3.89 10.87 -14.27
CA LYS A 54 3.67 12.25 -13.82
C LYS A 54 2.20 12.66 -13.89
N ASP A 55 1.43 12.00 -14.73
CA ASP A 55 0.07 12.41 -15.14
C ASP A 55 -0.97 11.29 -15.03
N PHE A 56 -0.54 10.06 -14.69
CA PHE A 56 -1.40 8.86 -14.63
C PHE A 56 -2.02 8.46 -15.98
N VAL A 57 -1.49 9.00 -17.06
CA VAL A 57 -1.85 8.67 -18.46
C VAL A 57 -0.70 7.92 -19.10
N ASP A 58 0.51 8.48 -19.00
CA ASP A 58 1.72 7.89 -19.52
C ASP A 58 2.53 7.23 -18.41
N TYR A 59 2.86 5.96 -18.61
CA TYR A 59 3.64 5.17 -17.66
C TYR A 59 4.92 4.65 -18.31
N LYS A 60 6.03 4.73 -17.57
CA LYS A 60 7.25 4.01 -17.89
C LYS A 60 7.36 2.80 -16.99
N ASP A 61 7.22 1.60 -17.54
CA ASP A 61 7.36 0.33 -16.83
C ASP A 61 8.82 -0.11 -16.82
N TYR A 62 9.33 -0.48 -15.64
CA TYR A 62 10.69 -0.98 -15.43
C TYR A 62 10.72 -2.49 -15.16
N GLY A 63 9.57 -3.14 -15.11
CA GLY A 63 9.47 -4.55 -14.73
C GLY A 63 9.70 -4.77 -13.23
N GLU A 64 10.26 -5.93 -12.87
CA GLU A 64 10.57 -6.25 -11.47
C GLU A 64 11.78 -5.43 -10.99
N SER A 65 11.55 -4.57 -10.03
CA SER A 65 12.52 -3.63 -9.44
C SER A 65 13.13 -4.20 -8.16
N LEU A 66 12.34 -4.46 -7.13
CA LEU A 66 12.79 -5.19 -5.94
C LEU A 66 12.51 -6.69 -6.14
N LYS A 67 13.56 -7.44 -6.43
CA LYS A 67 13.47 -8.87 -6.76
C LYS A 67 13.16 -9.71 -5.53
N ARG A 68 12.27 -10.70 -5.69
CA ARG A 68 12.00 -11.69 -4.66
C ARG A 68 13.25 -12.52 -4.30
N GLY A 69 13.20 -13.20 -3.17
CA GLY A 69 14.17 -14.22 -2.80
C GLY A 69 13.91 -15.58 -3.47
N THR A 70 14.74 -16.55 -3.11
CA THR A 70 14.57 -17.94 -3.50
C THR A 70 13.40 -18.59 -2.73
N ASP A 71 13.08 -19.82 -3.04
CA ASP A 71 12.00 -20.56 -2.35
C ASP A 71 12.36 -20.93 -0.92
N GLU A 72 13.66 -20.86 -0.55
CA GLU A 72 14.16 -21.12 0.80
C GLU A 72 14.31 -19.86 1.65
N GLU A 73 14.19 -18.66 1.06
CA GLU A 73 14.36 -17.40 1.74
C GLU A 73 13.03 -16.85 2.29
N ALA A 74 13.12 -15.95 3.26
CA ALA A 74 11.96 -15.38 3.94
C ALA A 74 11.07 -14.55 2.99
N ASP A 75 11.65 -13.99 1.94
CA ASP A 75 10.97 -13.19 0.92
C ASP A 75 10.77 -13.94 -0.41
N GLN A 76 10.39 -15.22 -0.33
CA GLN A 76 9.87 -15.97 -1.47
C GLN A 76 8.82 -15.14 -2.23
N PHE A 77 7.92 -14.48 -1.49
CA PHE A 77 7.07 -13.40 -1.96
C PHE A 77 7.45 -12.11 -1.25
N ILE A 78 7.46 -11.00 -1.95
CA ILE A 78 7.55 -9.69 -1.33
C ILE A 78 6.14 -9.10 -1.23
N TYR A 79 5.60 -9.09 0.00
CA TYR A 79 4.33 -8.44 0.33
C TYR A 79 4.53 -6.94 0.50
N ALA A 80 3.48 -6.24 0.91
CA ALA A 80 3.51 -4.79 0.99
C ALA A 80 4.55 -4.25 1.99
N GLY A 81 4.88 -3.00 1.79
CA GLY A 81 5.85 -2.25 2.56
C GLY A 81 5.77 -0.76 2.25
N SER A 82 6.80 -0.01 2.53
CA SER A 82 6.89 1.42 2.22
C SER A 82 8.26 1.81 1.69
N VAL A 83 8.29 2.85 0.86
CA VAL A 83 9.50 3.45 0.32
C VAL A 83 9.60 4.89 0.82
N PHE A 84 10.77 5.28 1.24
CA PHE A 84 11.11 6.67 1.57
C PHE A 84 12.57 6.97 1.23
N GLU A 85 12.93 8.23 1.21
CA GLU A 85 14.27 8.70 0.88
C GLU A 85 14.92 9.39 2.09
N THR A 86 16.23 9.20 2.21
CA THR A 86 17.11 9.91 3.13
C THR A 86 18.27 10.53 2.33
N GLU A 87 19.15 11.27 2.98
CA GLU A 87 20.39 11.74 2.33
C GLU A 87 21.27 10.60 1.79
N ALA A 88 21.15 9.40 2.37
CA ALA A 88 21.89 8.22 1.93
C ALA A 88 21.31 7.54 0.69
N GLY A 89 20.07 7.87 0.30
CA GLY A 89 19.29 7.28 -0.79
C GLY A 89 17.96 6.72 -0.33
N PHE A 90 17.40 5.85 -1.15
CA PHE A 90 16.10 5.23 -0.90
C PHE A 90 16.19 4.03 0.02
N HIS A 91 15.17 3.87 0.84
CA HIS A 91 14.95 2.73 1.73
C HIS A 91 13.59 2.10 1.43
N ALA A 92 13.55 0.79 1.36
CA ALA A 92 12.32 0.00 1.32
C ALA A 92 12.28 -0.89 2.57
N PHE A 93 11.23 -0.74 3.39
CA PHE A 93 10.87 -1.70 4.42
C PHE A 93 9.68 -2.48 3.90
N TYR A 94 9.78 -3.80 3.87
CA TYR A 94 8.78 -4.65 3.24
C TYR A 94 8.54 -5.93 4.03
N THR A 95 7.44 -6.58 3.73
CA THR A 95 7.09 -7.88 4.31
C THR A 95 7.59 -8.98 3.41
N GLY A 96 8.52 -9.80 3.91
CA GLY A 96 8.84 -11.08 3.32
C GLY A 96 7.80 -12.12 3.73
N TYR A 97 7.35 -12.92 2.78
CA TYR A 97 6.45 -14.04 3.01
C TYR A 97 6.97 -15.31 2.35
N ASN A 98 7.02 -16.38 3.13
CA ASN A 98 7.32 -17.71 2.64
C ASN A 98 6.20 -18.68 3.02
N ARG A 99 5.54 -19.26 2.02
CA ARG A 99 4.35 -20.11 2.20
C ARG A 99 4.64 -21.42 2.92
N GLU A 100 5.89 -21.89 2.85
CA GLU A 100 6.31 -23.18 3.42
C GLU A 100 6.80 -23.05 4.88
N PHE A 101 7.16 -21.85 5.32
CA PHE A 101 7.78 -21.63 6.62
C PHE A 101 6.89 -22.05 7.80
N LEU A 102 5.58 -21.85 7.73
CA LEU A 102 4.67 -22.31 8.78
C LEU A 102 4.68 -23.84 8.94
N LYS A 103 4.75 -24.58 7.83
CA LYS A 103 4.85 -26.05 7.86
C LYS A 103 6.18 -26.51 8.49
N ALA A 104 7.23 -25.70 8.33
CA ALA A 104 8.54 -25.90 8.93
C ALA A 104 8.66 -25.37 10.36
N GLY A 105 7.58 -24.88 10.98
CA GLY A 105 7.58 -24.31 12.33
C GLY A 105 8.17 -22.91 12.44
N LYS A 106 8.46 -22.27 11.30
CA LYS A 106 8.97 -20.88 11.22
C LYS A 106 7.83 -19.87 11.09
N THR A 107 8.11 -18.59 11.31
CA THR A 107 7.16 -17.51 10.99
C THR A 107 7.05 -17.35 9.48
N SER A 108 5.82 -17.21 8.95
CA SER A 108 5.63 -17.02 7.49
C SER A 108 5.85 -15.59 7.04
N GLN A 109 5.70 -14.63 7.95
CA GLN A 109 5.85 -13.20 7.66
C GLN A 109 6.92 -12.60 8.57
N THR A 110 7.79 -11.80 7.99
CA THR A 110 8.81 -11.01 8.70
C THR A 110 9.08 -9.72 7.94
N LEU A 111 9.53 -8.68 8.63
CA LEU A 111 9.92 -7.44 7.96
C LEU A 111 11.38 -7.51 7.54
N LEU A 112 11.64 -7.02 6.34
CA LEU A 112 12.93 -6.97 5.69
C LEU A 112 13.21 -5.55 5.17
N HIS A 113 14.47 -5.30 4.81
CA HIS A 113 14.94 -3.99 4.38
C HIS A 113 15.81 -4.10 3.12
N ALA A 114 15.64 -3.14 2.23
CA ALA A 114 16.51 -2.93 1.07
C ALA A 114 16.82 -1.45 0.88
N THR A 115 17.91 -1.15 0.19
CA THR A 115 18.34 0.20 -0.15
C THR A 115 18.52 0.37 -1.65
N SER A 116 18.41 1.61 -2.13
CA SER A 116 18.63 1.96 -3.52
C SER A 116 19.23 3.36 -3.65
N LYS A 117 20.02 3.59 -4.70
CA LYS A 117 20.54 4.92 -5.03
C LYS A 117 19.64 5.69 -6.00
N ASP A 118 18.85 4.97 -6.78
CA ASP A 118 18.05 5.52 -7.89
C ASP A 118 16.55 5.26 -7.75
N GLY A 119 16.14 4.49 -6.70
CA GLY A 119 14.76 4.04 -6.53
C GLY A 119 14.32 2.98 -7.56
N ILE A 120 15.23 2.48 -8.39
CA ILE A 120 14.93 1.52 -9.46
C ILE A 120 15.61 0.19 -9.18
N THR A 121 16.88 0.23 -8.82
CA THR A 121 17.69 -0.96 -8.54
C THR A 121 17.92 -1.08 -7.03
N TRP A 122 17.54 -2.21 -6.47
CA TRP A 122 17.55 -2.42 -5.02
C TRP A 122 18.60 -3.43 -4.59
N GLU A 123 19.24 -3.15 -3.47
CA GLU A 123 20.13 -4.05 -2.75
C GLU A 123 19.49 -4.43 -1.42
N LYS A 124 19.24 -5.72 -1.21
CA LYS A 124 18.74 -6.24 0.07
C LYS A 124 19.82 -6.09 1.14
N SER A 125 19.44 -5.68 2.32
CA SER A 125 20.37 -5.52 3.44
C SER A 125 21.00 -6.86 3.81
N LYS A 126 22.33 -6.93 3.74
CA LYS A 126 23.09 -8.17 4.02
C LYS A 126 23.05 -8.55 5.51
N GLU A 127 23.03 -7.56 6.38
CA GLU A 127 22.74 -7.76 7.80
C GLU A 127 21.20 -7.76 7.87
N ALA A 128 20.62 -8.94 7.73
CA ALA A 128 19.19 -9.10 7.66
C ALA A 128 18.52 -8.39 8.85
N LEU A 129 17.94 -7.24 8.57
CA LEU A 129 17.00 -6.64 9.50
C LEU A 129 15.75 -7.51 9.45
N GLU A 130 15.74 -8.60 10.20
CA GLU A 130 14.57 -9.42 10.37
C GLU A 130 13.82 -8.95 11.61
N ILE A 131 12.61 -8.42 11.42
CA ILE A 131 11.71 -8.08 12.51
C ILE A 131 10.52 -9.05 12.47
N PRO A 132 10.65 -10.20 13.15
CA PRO A 132 9.59 -11.20 13.21
C PRO A 132 8.46 -10.78 14.15
N PRO A 133 7.31 -11.45 14.10
CA PRO A 133 6.25 -11.28 15.09
C PRO A 133 6.76 -11.41 16.51
N GLN A 134 6.38 -10.43 17.33
CA GLN A 134 6.76 -10.39 18.75
C GLN A 134 5.89 -11.35 19.58
N GLU A 135 6.33 -11.66 20.79
CA GLU A 135 5.61 -12.54 21.72
C GLU A 135 4.15 -12.06 21.94
N GLY A 136 3.21 -13.00 21.86
CA GLY A 136 1.77 -12.73 22.01
C GLY A 136 1.08 -12.24 20.74
N TYR A 137 1.79 -12.06 19.61
CA TYR A 137 1.20 -11.72 18.32
C TYR A 137 1.14 -12.91 17.38
N ASP A 138 0.15 -12.87 16.47
CA ASP A 138 -0.08 -13.94 15.48
C ASP A 138 1.05 -13.99 14.45
N LYS A 139 1.65 -15.16 14.28
CA LYS A 139 2.76 -15.42 13.34
C LYS A 139 2.39 -15.34 11.86
N ARG A 140 1.11 -15.25 11.53
CA ARG A 140 0.56 -15.19 10.17
C ARG A 140 0.10 -13.80 9.76
N ASN A 141 0.01 -12.87 10.72
CA ASN A 141 -0.56 -11.55 10.52
C ASN A 141 0.37 -10.49 11.11
N TRP A 142 1.45 -10.21 10.37
CA TRP A 142 2.51 -9.29 10.74
C TRP A 142 3.11 -8.70 9.47
N ARG A 143 2.54 -7.56 8.98
CA ARG A 143 2.85 -7.08 7.64
C ARG A 143 2.59 -5.62 7.41
N ASP A 144 2.98 -5.17 6.22
CA ASP A 144 2.71 -3.88 5.62
C ASP A 144 3.37 -2.72 6.38
N PRO A 145 4.70 -2.79 6.64
CA PRO A 145 5.38 -1.74 7.38
C PRO A 145 5.29 -0.40 6.65
N PHE A 146 5.12 0.65 7.43
CA PHE A 146 5.21 2.04 7.01
C PHE A 146 6.19 2.77 7.93
N VAL A 147 7.15 3.49 7.34
CA VAL A 147 8.18 4.22 8.07
C VAL A 147 8.06 5.71 7.79
N LEU A 148 8.12 6.51 8.85
CA LEU A 148 8.21 7.96 8.76
C LEU A 148 9.20 8.51 9.79
N TRP A 149 9.69 9.72 9.56
CA TRP A 149 10.50 10.46 10.51
C TRP A 149 9.59 11.22 11.49
N ASP A 150 9.80 11.01 12.78
CA ASP A 150 9.17 11.80 13.86
C ASP A 150 10.09 12.97 14.20
N GLU A 151 9.76 14.16 13.71
CA GLU A 151 10.56 15.36 13.92
C GLU A 151 10.64 15.77 15.40
N GLU A 152 9.57 15.52 16.18
CA GLU A 152 9.51 15.91 17.59
C GLU A 152 10.45 15.05 18.46
N ARG A 153 10.55 13.76 18.14
CA ARG A 153 11.39 12.79 18.86
C ARG A 153 12.73 12.54 18.22
N GLU A 154 12.94 13.09 17.02
CA GLU A 154 14.15 12.88 16.24
C GLU A 154 14.48 11.40 16.07
N GLU A 155 13.47 10.61 15.68
CA GLU A 155 13.61 9.18 15.44
C GLU A 155 12.66 8.70 14.32
N TYR A 156 12.99 7.56 13.72
CA TYR A 156 12.09 6.90 12.80
C TYR A 156 11.03 6.12 13.56
N LEU A 157 9.78 6.30 13.16
CA LEU A 157 8.63 5.51 13.59
C LEU A 157 8.28 4.52 12.50
N LEU A 158 8.23 3.23 12.83
CA LEU A 158 7.72 2.17 11.96
C LEU A 158 6.42 1.65 12.57
N ILE A 159 5.34 1.66 11.79
CA ILE A 159 4.08 1.01 12.14
C ILE A 159 3.81 -0.15 11.18
N LEU A 160 3.09 -1.15 11.64
CA LEU A 160 2.64 -2.27 10.80
C LEU A 160 1.35 -2.88 11.32
N GLY A 161 0.65 -3.60 10.44
CA GLY A 161 -0.54 -4.36 10.81
C GLY A 161 -0.19 -5.67 11.52
N ALA A 162 -0.87 -5.93 12.63
CA ALA A 162 -0.68 -7.13 13.45
C ALA A 162 -2.02 -7.64 14.01
N ARG A 163 -1.99 -8.85 14.57
CA ARG A 163 -3.11 -9.41 15.34
C ARG A 163 -2.62 -9.96 16.67
N LYS A 164 -3.46 -9.86 17.69
CA LYS A 164 -3.19 -10.45 19.00
C LYS A 164 -4.17 -11.57 19.29
N GLY A 165 -3.69 -12.82 19.22
CA GLY A 165 -4.50 -14.01 19.34
C GLY A 165 -4.92 -14.60 17.98
N GLU A 166 -5.28 -15.87 17.99
CA GLU A 166 -5.51 -16.68 16.78
C GLU A 166 -6.99 -16.72 16.32
N ASP A 167 -7.92 -16.26 17.14
CA ASP A 167 -9.36 -16.34 16.81
C ASP A 167 -9.73 -15.30 15.74
N LYS A 168 -9.89 -15.78 14.52
CA LYS A 168 -10.27 -14.97 13.36
C LYS A 168 -11.64 -14.30 13.46
N ARG A 169 -12.50 -14.76 14.37
CA ARG A 169 -13.84 -14.19 14.59
C ARG A 169 -13.82 -13.00 15.54
N LYS A 170 -12.70 -12.76 16.22
CA LYS A 170 -12.54 -11.63 17.13
C LYS A 170 -11.89 -10.47 16.40
N GLN A 171 -12.31 -9.27 16.75
CA GLN A 171 -11.76 -8.01 16.28
C GLN A 171 -10.40 -7.74 16.96
N THR A 172 -9.42 -8.57 16.61
CA THR A 172 -8.09 -8.62 17.25
C THR A 172 -7.01 -7.87 16.50
N GLY A 173 -7.39 -7.19 15.40
CA GLY A 173 -6.50 -6.35 14.60
C GLY A 173 -6.00 -5.16 15.40
N ARG A 174 -4.74 -4.82 15.15
CA ARG A 174 -4.06 -3.66 15.74
C ARG A 174 -2.93 -3.20 14.87
N LEU A 175 -2.51 -1.99 15.09
CA LEU A 175 -1.23 -1.50 14.63
C LEU A 175 -0.24 -1.59 15.79
N VAL A 176 0.95 -2.08 15.51
CA VAL A 176 2.07 -2.07 16.44
C VAL A 176 3.16 -1.15 15.92
N HIS A 177 4.08 -0.75 16.79
CA HIS A 177 5.14 0.15 16.35
C HIS A 177 6.51 -0.17 16.95
N PHE A 178 7.50 0.28 16.21
CA PHE A 178 8.92 0.28 16.55
C PHE A 178 9.48 1.68 16.36
N THR A 179 10.56 2.00 17.05
CA THR A 179 11.33 3.22 16.82
C THR A 179 12.79 2.91 16.57
N SER A 180 13.48 3.79 15.82
CA SER A 180 14.89 3.66 15.48
C SER A 180 15.53 5.03 15.28
N LYS A 181 16.78 5.18 15.74
CA LYS A 181 17.60 6.37 15.45
C LYS A 181 18.44 6.24 14.16
N ASP A 182 18.63 5.03 13.65
CA ASP A 182 19.63 4.72 12.63
C ASP A 182 19.13 3.81 11.50
N LEU A 183 17.83 3.44 11.50
CA LEU A 183 17.19 2.48 10.58
C LEU A 183 17.76 1.06 10.65
N LYS A 184 18.66 0.78 11.59
CA LYS A 184 19.31 -0.52 11.76
C LYS A 184 18.87 -1.22 13.03
N LYS A 185 18.75 -0.48 14.11
CA LYS A 185 18.31 -1.01 15.41
C LYS A 185 16.91 -0.51 15.71
N TRP A 186 15.97 -1.43 15.80
CA TRP A 186 14.57 -1.14 16.06
C TRP A 186 14.16 -1.63 17.44
N GLU A 187 13.52 -0.75 18.21
CA GLU A 187 12.98 -1.05 19.51
C GLU A 187 11.46 -1.21 19.42
N PHE A 188 10.95 -2.37 19.83
CA PHE A 188 9.51 -2.63 19.88
C PHE A 188 8.87 -1.84 21.01
N LYS A 189 7.82 -1.09 20.70
CA LYS A 189 7.09 -0.22 21.64
C LYS A 189 5.68 -0.74 21.99
N GLY A 190 5.25 -1.83 21.38
CA GLY A 190 3.92 -2.40 21.61
C GLY A 190 2.84 -1.92 20.64
N ASP A 191 1.60 -1.98 21.11
CA ASP A 191 0.45 -1.53 20.33
C ASP A 191 0.54 0.00 20.09
N PHE A 192 0.45 0.42 18.82
CA PHE A 192 0.31 1.81 18.42
C PHE A 192 -1.16 2.25 18.47
N TRP A 193 -2.04 1.39 17.94
CA TRP A 193 -3.48 1.60 17.93
C TRP A 193 -4.23 0.27 17.94
N ALA A 194 -5.09 0.06 18.92
CA ALA A 194 -5.81 -1.20 19.14
C ALA A 194 -7.27 -0.96 19.50
N PRO A 195 -8.08 -0.44 18.53
CA PRO A 195 -9.45 0.01 18.82
C PRO A 195 -10.46 -1.13 19.00
N GLY A 196 -10.14 -2.38 18.63
CA GLY A 196 -11.03 -3.53 18.76
C GLY A 196 -12.22 -3.53 17.79
N ILE A 197 -12.05 -2.99 16.59
CA ILE A 197 -13.14 -2.83 15.60
C ILE A 197 -13.03 -3.75 14.39
N TYR A 198 -11.82 -4.18 14.02
CA TYR A 198 -11.58 -5.01 12.83
C TYR A 198 -10.66 -6.20 13.13
N THR A 199 -10.68 -7.17 12.23
CA THR A 199 -9.82 -8.36 12.32
C THR A 199 -8.36 -8.03 11.98
N MET A 200 -8.12 -7.10 11.07
CA MET A 200 -6.81 -6.66 10.63
C MET A 200 -6.88 -5.22 10.15
N PHE A 201 -5.77 -4.50 10.25
CA PHE A 201 -5.51 -3.22 9.61
C PHE A 201 -4.37 -3.43 8.63
N GLU A 202 -4.67 -3.43 7.33
CA GLU A 202 -3.70 -3.63 6.26
C GLU A 202 -3.27 -2.29 5.68
N MET A 203 -2.08 -2.26 5.10
CA MET A 203 -1.53 -1.08 4.42
C MET A 203 -1.57 0.20 5.28
N PRO A 204 -1.20 0.16 6.58
CA PRO A 204 -1.26 1.37 7.38
C PRO A 204 -0.29 2.43 6.85
N GLU A 205 -0.72 3.68 6.91
CA GLU A 205 0.06 4.86 6.56
C GLU A 205 -0.27 6.00 7.49
N ILE A 206 0.71 6.82 7.84
CA ILE A 206 0.50 8.07 8.56
C ILE A 206 1.12 9.22 7.77
N PHE A 207 0.35 10.29 7.56
CA PHE A 207 0.86 11.52 6.98
C PHE A 207 0.24 12.76 7.62
N LYS A 208 0.90 13.89 7.45
CA LYS A 208 0.39 15.19 7.88
C LYS A 208 -0.11 16.00 6.68
N MET A 209 -1.27 16.64 6.84
CA MET A 209 -1.78 17.62 5.89
C MET A 209 -2.44 18.75 6.67
N GLY A 210 -1.96 19.98 6.45
CA GLY A 210 -2.33 21.11 7.30
C GLY A 210 -2.00 20.84 8.77
N ASP A 211 -2.96 21.07 9.65
CA ASP A 211 -2.81 20.89 11.09
C ASP A 211 -3.17 19.48 11.59
N TRP A 212 -3.46 18.55 10.69
CA TRP A 212 -3.93 17.22 11.03
C TRP A 212 -2.98 16.12 10.61
N TRP A 213 -2.85 15.13 11.48
CA TRP A 213 -2.30 13.82 11.16
C TRP A 213 -3.43 12.89 10.69
N TYR A 214 -3.16 12.09 9.69
CA TYR A 214 -4.08 11.10 9.13
C TYR A 214 -3.45 9.72 9.19
N LEU A 215 -4.21 8.77 9.72
CA LEU A 215 -3.91 7.34 9.72
C LEU A 215 -4.83 6.69 8.70
N VAL A 216 -4.27 6.21 7.60
CA VAL A 216 -4.99 5.47 6.54
C VAL A 216 -4.74 3.99 6.73
N PHE A 217 -5.74 3.17 6.46
CA PHE A 217 -5.64 1.70 6.50
C PHE A 217 -6.76 1.07 5.68
N SER A 218 -6.56 -0.20 5.30
CA SER A 218 -7.57 -1.04 4.67
C SER A 218 -8.04 -2.12 5.65
N GLU A 219 -9.32 -2.50 5.54
CA GLU A 219 -9.88 -3.60 6.31
C GLU A 219 -10.77 -4.48 5.42
N TYR A 220 -10.83 -5.77 5.70
CA TYR A 220 -11.58 -6.76 4.92
C TYR A 220 -12.65 -7.51 5.73
N SER A 221 -12.79 -7.19 7.02
CA SER A 221 -13.67 -7.92 7.93
C SER A 221 -15.07 -7.37 8.02
N ASP A 222 -15.32 -6.18 7.51
CA ASP A 222 -16.61 -5.51 7.50
C ASP A 222 -16.94 -4.94 6.11
N GLY A 223 -16.36 -3.80 5.75
CA GLY A 223 -16.68 -3.08 4.52
C GLY A 223 -15.86 -3.48 3.30
N ASN A 224 -14.68 -4.05 3.50
CA ASN A 224 -13.64 -4.24 2.49
C ASN A 224 -13.32 -2.91 1.81
N LYS A 225 -12.83 -1.97 2.59
CA LYS A 225 -12.63 -0.56 2.22
C LYS A 225 -11.31 -0.01 2.72
N ILE A 226 -10.97 1.15 2.17
CA ILE A 226 -9.92 2.02 2.69
C ILE A 226 -10.57 3.05 3.60
N HIS A 227 -10.08 3.12 4.83
CA HIS A 227 -10.54 4.09 5.84
C HIS A 227 -9.44 5.03 6.25
N TYR A 228 -9.82 6.15 6.86
CA TYR A 228 -8.88 7.01 7.56
C TYR A 228 -9.38 7.41 8.95
N ARG A 229 -8.42 7.79 9.77
CA ARG A 229 -8.61 8.45 11.07
C ARG A 229 -7.82 9.75 11.05
N ARG A 230 -8.18 10.69 11.89
CA ARG A 230 -7.43 11.94 12.04
C ARG A 230 -7.09 12.22 13.49
N SER A 231 -6.03 12.99 13.73
CA SER A 231 -5.60 13.44 15.04
C SER A 231 -4.81 14.74 14.95
N LYS A 232 -4.77 15.50 16.03
CA LYS A 232 -3.84 16.65 16.16
C LYS A 232 -2.42 16.21 16.53
N ASN A 233 -2.23 14.96 16.94
CA ASN A 233 -0.94 14.41 17.35
C ASN A 233 -0.61 13.14 16.58
N LEU A 234 0.68 12.94 16.27
CA LEU A 234 1.19 11.76 15.56
C LEU A 234 0.79 10.43 16.24
N TYR A 235 0.71 10.40 17.55
CA TYR A 235 0.38 9.20 18.32
C TYR A 235 -1.10 9.12 18.74
N GLY A 236 -1.97 9.97 18.17
CA GLY A 236 -3.38 10.01 18.50
C GLY A 236 -3.71 10.96 19.69
N PRO A 237 -4.91 10.89 20.25
CA PRO A 237 -5.95 9.92 19.94
C PRO A 237 -6.50 10.07 18.51
N TRP A 238 -6.82 8.93 17.90
CA TRP A 238 -7.32 8.85 16.53
C TRP A 238 -8.84 8.88 16.51
N GLU A 239 -9.44 9.87 15.86
CA GLU A 239 -10.88 10.01 15.71
C GLU A 239 -11.36 9.61 14.30
N ALA A 240 -12.54 8.98 14.24
CA ALA A 240 -13.23 8.66 13.00
C ALA A 240 -14.16 9.83 12.63
N PRO A 241 -13.99 10.47 11.47
CA PRO A 241 -15.01 11.34 10.91
C PRO A 241 -16.29 10.58 10.56
N PHE A 242 -17.40 11.27 10.35
CA PHE A 242 -18.65 10.64 9.95
C PHE A 242 -18.51 9.87 8.63
N ASP A 243 -17.82 10.46 7.66
CA ASP A 243 -17.44 9.82 6.39
C ASP A 243 -15.94 9.58 6.43
N ASP A 244 -15.56 8.37 6.85
CA ASP A 244 -14.18 7.98 7.16
C ASP A 244 -13.57 7.03 6.12
N ALA A 245 -14.25 6.83 4.98
CA ALA A 245 -13.81 5.94 3.94
C ALA A 245 -13.50 6.69 2.63
N PHE A 246 -12.55 6.17 1.89
CA PHE A 246 -12.26 6.62 0.53
C PHE A 246 -12.94 5.69 -0.47
N ASP A 247 -13.74 6.28 -1.37
CA ASP A 247 -14.45 5.56 -2.42
C ASP A 247 -15.41 4.47 -1.89
N GLY A 248 -15.88 3.62 -2.80
CA GLY A 248 -16.85 2.57 -2.53
C GLY A 248 -16.25 1.28 -1.98
N LYS A 249 -17.13 0.31 -1.75
CA LYS A 249 -16.74 -1.05 -1.39
C LYS A 249 -15.85 -1.65 -2.47
N ALA A 250 -14.80 -2.35 -2.03
CA ALA A 250 -13.82 -3.06 -2.84
C ALA A 250 -12.73 -2.19 -3.50
N TYR A 251 -12.75 -0.87 -3.39
CA TYR A 251 -11.54 -0.08 -3.61
C TYR A 251 -10.61 -0.32 -2.41
N TYR A 252 -9.43 -0.89 -2.66
CA TYR A 252 -8.68 -1.55 -1.60
C TYR A 252 -7.16 -1.29 -1.63
N ALA A 253 -6.51 -1.60 -0.48
CA ALA A 253 -5.06 -1.54 -0.26
C ALA A 253 -4.46 -0.16 -0.53
N GLY A 254 -5.18 0.90 -0.10
CA GLY A 254 -4.80 2.27 -0.38
C GLY A 254 -3.64 2.77 0.45
N ARG A 255 -2.69 3.40 -0.23
CA ARG A 255 -1.64 4.27 0.34
C ARG A 255 -1.52 5.54 -0.47
N THR A 256 -1.00 6.59 0.14
CA THR A 256 -0.84 7.87 -0.54
C THR A 256 0.63 8.18 -0.82
N ALA A 257 0.87 9.07 -1.79
CA ALA A 257 2.16 9.71 -1.99
C ALA A 257 1.95 11.19 -2.32
N PHE A 258 2.95 12.01 -1.96
CA PHE A 258 2.97 13.43 -2.24
C PHE A 258 4.13 13.75 -3.17
N ASP A 259 3.88 14.37 -4.33
CA ASP A 259 4.88 14.66 -5.35
C ASP A 259 5.53 16.06 -5.22
N GLY A 260 5.15 16.81 -4.20
CA GLY A 260 5.53 18.21 -3.98
C GLY A 260 4.37 19.19 -4.20
N GLU A 261 3.35 18.80 -4.94
CA GLU A 261 2.15 19.61 -5.23
C GLU A 261 0.86 18.89 -4.84
N ARG A 262 0.74 17.61 -5.20
CA ARG A 262 -0.47 16.81 -5.06
C ARG A 262 -0.24 15.62 -4.16
N ARG A 263 -1.23 15.29 -3.37
CA ARG A 263 -1.29 13.99 -2.70
C ARG A 263 -2.27 13.09 -3.45
N VAL A 264 -1.80 11.92 -3.82
CA VAL A 264 -2.60 10.94 -4.57
C VAL A 264 -2.73 9.67 -3.75
N LEU A 265 -3.92 9.11 -3.68
CA LEU A 265 -4.24 7.81 -3.11
C LEU A 265 -4.13 6.75 -4.21
N PHE A 266 -3.39 5.69 -3.92
CA PHE A 266 -3.11 4.57 -4.81
C PHE A 266 -3.81 3.34 -4.25
N GLY A 267 -4.80 2.84 -4.96
CA GLY A 267 -5.53 1.64 -4.60
C GLY A 267 -5.88 0.83 -5.85
N TRP A 268 -6.45 -0.35 -5.66
CA TRP A 268 -6.87 -1.20 -6.77
C TRP A 268 -8.32 -1.63 -6.63
N VAL A 269 -8.95 -1.87 -7.78
CA VAL A 269 -10.31 -2.39 -7.88
C VAL A 269 -10.25 -3.85 -8.31
N PRO A 270 -10.72 -4.79 -7.49
CA PRO A 270 -10.64 -6.22 -7.77
C PRO A 270 -11.62 -6.66 -8.85
N THR A 271 -11.33 -7.82 -9.42
CA THR A 271 -12.32 -8.61 -10.15
C THR A 271 -13.03 -9.58 -9.21
N ARG A 272 -14.10 -10.18 -9.66
CA ARG A 272 -14.79 -11.26 -8.94
C ARG A 272 -14.49 -12.62 -9.56
N ILE A 273 -14.64 -13.68 -8.76
CA ILE A 273 -14.54 -15.07 -9.25
C ILE A 273 -15.57 -15.24 -10.37
N ASP A 274 -15.13 -15.80 -11.50
CA ASP A 274 -15.93 -16.06 -12.71
C ASP A 274 -16.61 -14.82 -13.31
N ASN A 275 -16.15 -13.60 -12.96
CA ASN A 275 -16.77 -12.33 -13.31
C ASN A 275 -18.27 -12.24 -12.93
N ASP A 276 -18.69 -12.99 -11.91
CA ASP A 276 -20.06 -12.97 -11.39
C ASP A 276 -20.13 -12.05 -10.15
N ASP A 277 -21.02 -11.07 -10.19
CA ASP A 277 -21.21 -10.09 -9.10
C ASP A 277 -21.64 -10.69 -7.77
N LYS A 278 -22.13 -11.92 -7.76
CA LYS A 278 -22.51 -12.66 -6.55
C LYS A 278 -21.32 -13.35 -5.87
N ASN A 279 -20.22 -13.53 -6.60
CA ASN A 279 -19.06 -14.24 -6.10
C ASN A 279 -18.12 -13.31 -5.30
N ALA A 280 -17.19 -13.93 -4.58
CA ALA A 280 -16.18 -13.23 -3.79
C ALA A 280 -15.21 -12.44 -4.69
N TYR A 281 -14.61 -11.39 -4.11
CA TYR A 281 -13.52 -10.66 -4.74
C TYR A 281 -12.26 -11.51 -4.80
N LEU A 282 -11.54 -11.41 -5.90
CA LEU A 282 -10.17 -11.89 -6.02
C LEU A 282 -9.20 -10.81 -5.54
N TRP A 283 -8.08 -11.22 -4.98
CA TRP A 283 -7.01 -10.30 -4.63
C TRP A 283 -6.34 -9.72 -5.89
N GLY A 284 -5.95 -8.45 -5.80
CA GLY A 284 -5.41 -7.70 -6.91
C GLY A 284 -6.46 -7.34 -7.97
N GLY A 285 -6.12 -6.42 -8.82
CA GLY A 285 -7.04 -5.91 -9.84
C GLY A 285 -6.43 -4.84 -10.70
N THR A 286 -7.21 -3.82 -10.98
CA THR A 286 -6.81 -2.67 -11.78
C THR A 286 -6.46 -1.50 -10.86
N PHE A 287 -5.30 -0.90 -11.07
CA PHE A 287 -4.89 0.29 -10.33
C PHE A 287 -5.78 1.48 -10.67
N VAL A 288 -6.24 2.20 -9.65
CA VAL A 288 -7.03 3.43 -9.78
C VAL A 288 -6.47 4.50 -8.85
N PRO A 289 -5.96 5.63 -9.36
CA PRO A 289 -5.51 6.75 -8.54
C PRO A 289 -6.64 7.73 -8.25
N HIS A 290 -6.61 8.32 -7.05
CA HIS A 290 -7.45 9.46 -6.68
C HIS A 290 -6.61 10.57 -6.08
N GLU A 291 -6.81 11.81 -6.50
CA GLU A 291 -6.22 12.95 -5.81
C GLU A 291 -6.93 13.21 -4.49
N VAL A 292 -6.16 13.34 -3.41
CA VAL A 292 -6.66 13.58 -2.06
C VAL A 292 -6.62 15.08 -1.75
N PHE A 293 -7.70 15.60 -1.20
CA PHE A 293 -7.76 16.98 -0.73
C PHE A 293 -8.33 17.06 0.69
N GLN A 294 -7.92 18.10 1.41
CA GLN A 294 -8.44 18.39 2.75
C GLN A 294 -9.55 19.44 2.66
N LYS A 295 -10.66 19.18 3.32
CA LYS A 295 -11.76 20.14 3.49
C LYS A 295 -11.45 21.09 4.66
N GLU A 296 -12.19 22.20 4.76
CA GLU A 296 -11.98 23.21 5.81
C GLU A 296 -12.10 22.66 7.24
N ASP A 297 -12.95 21.66 7.44
CA ASP A 297 -13.15 21.01 8.72
C ASP A 297 -12.06 19.95 9.05
N GLY A 298 -11.08 19.77 8.17
CA GLY A 298 -10.03 18.78 8.31
C GLY A 298 -10.45 17.35 7.91
N THR A 299 -11.63 17.16 7.34
CA THR A 299 -11.96 15.87 6.70
C THR A 299 -11.32 15.76 5.32
N LEU A 300 -11.07 14.53 4.88
CA LEU A 300 -10.50 14.27 3.56
C LEU A 300 -11.59 14.00 2.52
N GLY A 301 -11.31 14.35 1.29
CA GLY A 301 -12.07 13.97 0.12
C GLY A 301 -11.14 13.46 -0.97
N VAL A 302 -11.70 12.79 -1.96
CA VAL A 302 -10.99 12.33 -3.16
C VAL A 302 -11.69 12.83 -4.41
N LYS A 303 -10.90 13.04 -5.45
CA LYS A 303 -11.38 13.36 -6.80
C LYS A 303 -10.55 12.61 -7.83
N PRO A 304 -11.06 12.39 -9.05
CA PRO A 304 -10.25 11.88 -10.15
C PRO A 304 -9.03 12.79 -10.40
N VAL A 305 -7.93 12.22 -10.87
CA VAL A 305 -6.76 13.00 -11.30
C VAL A 305 -7.13 13.78 -12.59
N ASP A 306 -6.90 15.09 -12.57
CA ASP A 306 -7.38 15.99 -13.64
C ASP A 306 -6.86 15.58 -15.03
N GLN A 307 -5.60 15.20 -15.17
CA GLN A 307 -5.00 14.77 -16.43
C GLN A 307 -5.66 13.50 -17.01
N MET A 308 -6.12 12.58 -16.16
CA MET A 308 -6.89 11.42 -16.61
C MET A 308 -8.25 11.84 -17.15
N MET A 309 -8.93 12.79 -16.48
CA MET A 309 -10.22 13.30 -16.91
C MET A 309 -10.13 14.03 -18.26
N ASP A 310 -9.11 14.85 -18.45
CA ASP A 310 -8.87 15.52 -19.73
C ASP A 310 -8.71 14.52 -20.88
N CYS A 311 -7.97 13.44 -20.63
CA CYS A 311 -7.77 12.38 -21.60
C CYS A 311 -9.09 11.67 -21.96
N LEU A 312 -9.92 11.34 -20.98
CA LEU A 312 -11.22 10.69 -21.17
C LEU A 312 -12.21 11.57 -21.96
N LEU A 313 -12.23 12.87 -21.67
CA LEU A 313 -13.12 13.81 -22.36
C LEU A 313 -12.79 13.94 -23.87
N TYR A 314 -11.53 13.81 -24.25
CA TYR A 314 -11.12 13.84 -25.66
C TYR A 314 -11.38 12.55 -26.42
N THR A 315 -11.59 11.43 -25.72
CA THR A 315 -11.81 10.11 -26.34
C THR A 315 -13.28 9.70 -26.38
N SER A 316 -14.14 10.34 -25.59
CA SER A 316 -15.59 10.09 -25.65
C SER A 316 -16.18 10.70 -26.91
N PRO A 317 -16.92 9.94 -27.76
CA PRO A 317 -17.61 10.51 -28.91
C PRO A 317 -18.63 11.53 -28.40
N SER A 318 -18.54 12.77 -28.95
CA SER A 318 -19.51 13.80 -28.63
C SER A 318 -20.91 13.33 -29.03
N PRO A 319 -21.95 13.52 -28.20
CA PRO A 319 -23.34 13.24 -28.60
C PRO A 319 -23.79 14.04 -29.82
N ARG A 320 -22.98 15.01 -30.29
CA ARG A 320 -23.23 15.85 -31.45
C ARG A 320 -22.49 15.40 -32.71
N ASP A 321 -21.64 14.38 -32.63
CA ASP A 321 -21.01 13.84 -33.83
C ASP A 321 -22.11 13.20 -34.69
N PRO A 322 -22.35 13.69 -35.93
CA PRO A 322 -23.38 13.12 -36.78
C PRO A 322 -23.01 11.66 -37.04
N LYS A 323 -23.97 10.76 -36.79
CA LYS A 323 -23.86 9.37 -37.22
C LYS A 323 -23.62 9.40 -38.74
N THR A 324 -22.42 9.09 -39.16
CA THR A 324 -22.13 8.79 -40.55
C THR A 324 -22.89 7.52 -40.88
N SER A 325 -23.99 7.70 -41.62
CA SER A 325 -24.80 6.66 -42.24
C SER A 325 -23.98 5.92 -43.31
#